data_5a2ea90b319db310ae4b64184cf19206
#
_entry.id   5a2ea90b319db310ae4b64184cf19206
#
_cell.length_a   1.000
_cell.length_b   1.000
_cell.length_c   1.000
_cell.angle_alpha   90.00
_cell.angle_beta   90.00
_cell.angle_gamma   90.00
#
_symmetry.space_group_name_H-M   'P 1'
#
loop_
_entity.id
_entity.type
_entity.pdbx_description
1 polymer ?
#
loop_
_entity_poly.entity_id
_entity_poly.type
_entity_poly.pdbx_seq_one_letter_code
_entity_poly.pdbx_strand_id
1 'polypeptide(L)'
;MNLDFTPAPAAAPRRAQVWQHAKMEAGLILSNGEQLILAIVFPVAILVAGKVWGARFGVDYQQLAPSVLGMVLWSSGLTTLAIATGFERRYNVLERLTATPLGKDGILLGKALSIAMITLGQVAALGVLGLLMGWRPAVAPAAWLVTTATCVVGMAAFIALGLA
;
A
#
# COMPACT_ATOMS: atom_id res chain seq x y z
N MET A 1 -48.00 2.66 -6.44
CA MET A 1 -46.64 2.33 -6.01
C MET A 1 -46.44 2.99 -4.65
N ASN A 2 -46.60 2.22 -3.54
CA ASN A 2 -46.40 2.78 -2.21
C ASN A 2 -44.89 2.83 -1.98
N LEU A 3 -44.30 4.03 -2.02
CA LEU A 3 -42.93 4.27 -1.63
C LEU A 3 -42.89 4.31 -0.10
N ASP A 4 -42.21 3.37 0.51
CA ASP A 4 -41.97 3.35 1.94
C ASP A 4 -40.79 4.28 2.26
N PHE A 5 -41.05 5.42 2.91
CA PHE A 5 -40.08 6.39 3.33
C PHE A 5 -39.69 6.24 4.83
N THR A 6 -40.09 5.13 5.45
CA THR A 6 -39.70 4.88 6.85
C THR A 6 -38.16 4.78 6.97
N PRO A 7 -37.52 5.55 7.88
CA PRO A 7 -36.11 5.43 8.08
C PRO A 7 -35.74 4.01 8.52
N ALA A 8 -34.85 3.34 7.81
CA ALA A 8 -34.27 2.08 8.22
C ALA A 8 -32.92 2.33 8.90
N PRO A 9 -32.87 2.69 10.20
CA PRO A 9 -31.66 3.13 10.88
C PRO A 9 -30.76 1.96 11.26
N ALA A 10 -30.40 1.11 10.30
CA ALA A 10 -29.46 0.01 10.50
C ALA A 10 -28.09 0.40 9.94
N ALA A 11 -27.03 0.22 10.74
CA ALA A 11 -25.67 0.35 10.26
C ALA A 11 -25.40 -0.70 9.17
N ALA A 12 -24.65 -0.32 8.12
CA ALA A 12 -24.25 -1.25 7.08
C ALA A 12 -23.44 -2.42 7.69
N PRO A 13 -23.40 -3.61 7.05
CA PRO A 13 -22.60 -4.73 7.53
C PRO A 13 -21.12 -4.34 7.73
N ARG A 14 -20.49 -4.81 8.80
CA ARG A 14 -19.11 -4.45 9.16
C ARG A 14 -18.13 -4.56 7.98
N ARG A 15 -18.25 -5.59 7.14
CA ARG A 15 -17.42 -5.77 5.94
C ARG A 15 -17.57 -4.62 4.95
N ALA A 16 -18.78 -4.15 4.74
CA ALA A 16 -19.05 -3.01 3.85
C ALA A 16 -18.48 -1.71 4.42
N GLN A 17 -18.59 -1.50 5.75
CA GLN A 17 -18.02 -0.34 6.42
C GLN A 17 -16.49 -0.31 6.26
N VAL A 18 -15.80 -1.41 6.57
CA VAL A 18 -14.34 -1.55 6.43
C VAL A 18 -13.90 -1.32 4.98
N TRP A 19 -14.63 -1.91 4.01
CA TRP A 19 -14.33 -1.75 2.60
C TRP A 19 -14.49 -0.31 2.11
N GLN A 20 -15.56 0.37 2.51
CA GLN A 20 -15.76 1.78 2.15
C GLN A 20 -14.71 2.67 2.79
N HIS A 21 -14.34 2.42 4.05
CA HIS A 21 -13.26 3.12 4.70
C HIS A 21 -11.92 2.90 3.99
N ALA A 22 -11.59 1.67 3.61
CA ALA A 22 -10.39 1.36 2.84
C ALA A 22 -10.34 2.10 1.49
N LYS A 23 -11.46 2.15 0.76
CA LYS A 23 -11.54 2.89 -0.51
C LYS A 23 -11.39 4.40 -0.32
N MET A 24 -11.98 4.95 0.73
CA MET A 24 -11.84 6.36 1.06
C MET A 24 -10.38 6.70 1.37
N GLU A 25 -9.73 5.93 2.22
CA GLU A 25 -8.31 6.09 2.56
C GLU A 25 -7.40 5.97 1.33
N ALA A 26 -7.63 4.95 0.50
CA ALA A 26 -6.90 4.79 -0.76
C ALA A 26 -7.11 6.00 -1.69
N GLY A 27 -8.33 6.50 -1.78
CA GLY A 27 -8.65 7.71 -2.55
C GLY A 27 -7.90 8.94 -2.05
N LEU A 28 -7.80 9.14 -0.74
CA LEU A 28 -7.06 10.25 -0.14
C LEU A 28 -5.57 10.17 -0.48
N ILE A 29 -4.96 8.98 -0.38
CA ILE A 29 -3.55 8.77 -0.74
C ILE A 29 -3.33 9.04 -2.23
N LEU A 30 -4.21 8.52 -3.09
CA LEU A 30 -4.11 8.71 -4.54
C LEU A 30 -4.41 10.14 -5.00
N SER A 31 -5.12 10.93 -4.21
CA SER A 31 -5.37 12.34 -4.48
C SER A 31 -4.24 13.26 -4.03
N ASN A 32 -3.28 12.74 -3.28
CA ASN A 32 -2.11 13.50 -2.83
C ASN A 32 -1.00 13.40 -3.87
N GLY A 33 -0.87 14.43 -4.72
CA GLY A 33 0.12 14.46 -5.82
C GLY A 33 1.57 14.34 -5.35
N GLU A 34 1.95 14.94 -4.22
CA GLU A 34 3.29 14.81 -3.65
C GLU A 34 3.60 13.35 -3.28
N GLN A 35 2.65 12.70 -2.63
CA GLN A 35 2.78 11.31 -2.22
C GLN A 35 2.85 10.36 -3.42
N LEU A 36 2.09 10.65 -4.49
CA LEU A 36 2.15 9.87 -5.74
C LEU A 36 3.50 10.02 -6.44
N ILE A 37 4.07 11.22 -6.47
CA ILE A 37 5.40 11.44 -7.07
C ILE A 37 6.44 10.59 -6.33
N LEU A 38 6.47 10.66 -5.01
CA LEU A 38 7.42 9.87 -4.21
C LEU A 38 7.17 8.37 -4.35
N ALA A 39 5.92 7.95 -4.39
CA ALA A 39 5.53 6.55 -4.42
C ALA A 39 5.74 5.87 -5.79
N ILE A 40 5.67 6.62 -6.90
CA ILE A 40 5.74 6.07 -8.26
C ILE A 40 6.98 6.58 -9.00
N VAL A 41 7.14 7.91 -9.08
CA VAL A 41 8.21 8.50 -9.90
C VAL A 41 9.59 8.14 -9.37
N PHE A 42 9.77 8.14 -8.06
CA PHE A 42 11.06 7.83 -7.45
C PHE A 42 11.51 6.38 -7.70
N PRO A 43 10.69 5.32 -7.44
CA PRO A 43 11.05 3.95 -7.79
C PRO A 43 11.25 3.74 -9.29
N VAL A 44 10.43 4.37 -10.14
CA VAL A 44 10.60 4.31 -11.60
C VAL A 44 11.94 4.92 -12.01
N ALA A 45 12.29 6.09 -11.46
CA ALA A 45 13.56 6.73 -11.75
C ALA A 45 14.75 5.85 -11.35
N ILE A 46 14.69 5.16 -10.20
CA ILE A 46 15.73 4.23 -9.77
C ILE A 46 15.84 3.06 -10.75
N LEU A 47 14.72 2.45 -11.17
CA LEU A 47 14.74 1.35 -12.14
C LEU A 47 15.33 1.80 -13.47
N VAL A 48 14.93 2.96 -13.99
CA VAL A 48 15.44 3.51 -15.24
C VAL A 48 16.93 3.84 -15.13
N ALA A 49 17.33 4.54 -14.08
CA ALA A 49 18.73 4.89 -13.83
C ALA A 49 19.61 3.64 -13.68
N GLY A 50 19.13 2.65 -12.94
CA GLY A 50 19.84 1.38 -12.78
C GLY A 50 19.98 0.60 -14.08
N LYS A 51 18.99 0.65 -14.95
CA LYS A 51 19.09 0.04 -16.28
C LYS A 51 20.06 0.75 -17.20
N VAL A 52 20.05 2.09 -17.21
CA VAL A 52 20.85 2.90 -18.14
C VAL A 52 22.30 3.05 -17.67
N TRP A 53 22.50 3.28 -16.39
CA TRP A 53 23.82 3.60 -15.86
C TRP A 53 24.37 2.57 -14.87
N GLY A 54 23.55 1.64 -14.38
CA GLY A 54 23.93 0.72 -13.32
C GLY A 54 25.22 -0.06 -13.62
N ALA A 55 25.39 -0.54 -14.85
CA ALA A 55 26.58 -1.27 -15.26
C ALA A 55 27.89 -0.47 -15.09
N ARG A 56 27.84 0.89 -15.22
CA ARG A 56 28.99 1.77 -15.02
C ARG A 56 29.42 1.86 -13.54
N PHE A 57 28.49 1.60 -12.65
CA PHE A 57 28.69 1.64 -11.20
C PHE A 57 28.76 0.25 -10.55
N GLY A 58 28.85 -0.81 -11.37
CA GLY A 58 28.89 -2.20 -10.89
C GLY A 58 27.57 -2.70 -10.31
N VAL A 59 26.44 -2.04 -10.62
CA VAL A 59 25.11 -2.42 -10.15
C VAL A 59 24.48 -3.42 -11.13
N ASP A 60 24.20 -4.62 -10.63
CA ASP A 60 23.45 -5.62 -11.41
C ASP A 60 21.95 -5.31 -11.37
N TYR A 61 21.36 -5.09 -12.53
CA TYR A 61 19.93 -4.81 -12.68
C TYR A 61 19.03 -5.95 -12.16
N GLN A 62 19.52 -7.21 -12.23
CA GLN A 62 18.79 -8.37 -11.73
C GLN A 62 18.62 -8.35 -10.21
N GLN A 63 19.53 -7.70 -9.49
CA GLN A 63 19.46 -7.50 -8.05
C GLN A 63 18.77 -6.19 -7.69
N LEU A 64 18.94 -5.14 -8.50
CA LEU A 64 18.35 -3.84 -8.27
C LEU A 64 16.82 -3.88 -8.35
N ALA A 65 16.27 -4.53 -9.38
CA ALA A 65 14.82 -4.55 -9.58
C ALA A 65 14.04 -5.13 -8.39
N PRO A 66 14.37 -6.31 -7.85
CA PRO A 66 13.68 -6.81 -6.65
C PRO A 66 13.96 -5.94 -5.40
N SER A 67 15.13 -5.31 -5.30
CA SER A 67 15.43 -4.40 -4.18
C SER A 67 14.54 -3.17 -4.19
N VAL A 68 14.24 -2.62 -5.37
CA VAL A 68 13.29 -1.50 -5.52
C VAL A 68 11.87 -1.93 -5.13
N LEU A 69 11.43 -3.13 -5.47
CA LEU A 69 10.14 -3.67 -5.03
C LEU A 69 10.07 -3.81 -3.51
N GLY A 70 11.15 -4.31 -2.88
CA GLY A 70 11.26 -4.38 -1.41
C GLY A 70 11.22 -2.99 -0.75
N MET A 71 11.87 -2.00 -1.35
CA MET A 71 11.83 -0.62 -0.87
C MET A 71 10.41 -0.04 -0.92
N VAL A 72 9.63 -0.35 -1.96
CA VAL A 72 8.23 0.08 -2.08
C VAL A 72 7.38 -0.54 -0.97
N LEU A 73 7.54 -1.82 -0.69
CA LEU A 73 6.85 -2.50 0.42
C LEU A 73 7.12 -1.82 1.75
N TRP A 74 8.40 -1.50 2.03
CA TRP A 74 8.80 -0.81 3.24
C TRP A 74 8.23 0.62 3.31
N SER A 75 8.41 1.41 2.27
CA SER A 75 7.99 2.82 2.27
C SER A 75 6.47 2.97 2.36
N SER A 76 5.70 2.13 1.68
CA SER A 76 4.23 2.16 1.74
C SER A 76 3.71 1.68 3.10
N GLY A 77 4.21 0.56 3.60
CA GLY A 77 3.73 -0.04 4.85
C GLY A 77 4.12 0.76 6.09
N LEU A 78 5.35 1.28 6.16
CA LEU A 78 5.85 1.98 7.33
C LEU A 78 5.68 3.50 7.19
N THR A 79 6.31 4.10 6.18
CA THR A 79 6.44 5.56 6.12
C THR A 79 5.08 6.23 5.84
N THR A 80 4.37 5.77 4.83
CA THR A 80 3.08 6.38 4.44
C THR A 80 2.06 6.25 5.55
N LEU A 81 1.98 5.08 6.17
CA LEU A 81 1.00 4.80 7.21
C LEU A 81 1.33 5.51 8.53
N ALA A 82 2.61 5.53 8.93
CA ALA A 82 3.06 6.24 10.13
C ALA A 82 2.81 7.75 10.03
N ILE A 83 3.09 8.36 8.87
CA ILE A 83 2.83 9.78 8.63
C ILE A 83 1.32 10.06 8.71
N ALA A 84 0.49 9.30 7.99
CA ALA A 84 -0.96 9.47 7.98
C ALA A 84 -1.55 9.32 9.39
N THR A 85 -1.16 8.26 10.12
CA THR A 85 -1.63 8.01 11.49
C THR A 85 -1.16 9.09 12.46
N GLY A 86 0.08 9.59 12.32
CA GLY A 86 0.63 10.68 13.13
C GLY A 86 -0.17 11.99 12.97
N PHE A 87 -0.52 12.36 11.73
CA PHE A 87 -1.38 13.52 11.48
C PHE A 87 -2.77 13.35 12.06
N GLU A 88 -3.39 12.19 11.90
CA GLU A 88 -4.73 11.91 12.41
C GLU A 88 -4.79 11.97 13.95
N ARG A 89 -3.75 11.47 14.62
CA ARG A 89 -3.62 11.62 16.08
C ARG A 89 -3.52 13.09 16.48
N ARG A 90 -2.69 13.87 15.76
CA ARG A 90 -2.49 15.30 16.05
C ARG A 90 -3.79 16.12 15.91
N TYR A 91 -4.64 15.77 14.95
CA TYR A 91 -5.89 16.49 14.66
C TYR A 91 -7.14 15.86 15.29
N ASN A 92 -6.99 14.90 16.21
CA ASN A 92 -8.08 14.16 16.86
C ASN A 92 -9.08 13.51 15.89
N VAL A 93 -8.63 13.20 14.68
CA VAL A 93 -9.45 12.52 13.65
C VAL A 93 -9.77 11.09 14.09
N LEU A 94 -8.80 10.40 14.69
CA LEU A 94 -8.98 9.03 15.20
C LEU A 94 -10.07 8.95 16.27
N GLU A 95 -10.15 9.91 17.18
CA GLU A 95 -11.19 9.93 18.22
C GLU A 95 -12.59 10.06 17.62
N ARG A 96 -12.75 10.94 16.63
CA ARG A 96 -14.02 11.10 15.91
C ARG A 96 -14.41 9.84 15.13
N LEU A 97 -13.45 9.20 14.48
CA LEU A 97 -13.68 7.94 13.74
C LEU A 97 -14.05 6.79 14.68
N THR A 98 -13.43 6.70 15.87
CA THR A 98 -13.74 5.65 16.84
C THR A 98 -15.13 5.76 17.44
N ALA A 99 -15.74 6.95 17.39
CA ALA A 99 -17.13 7.16 17.78
C ALA A 99 -18.15 6.65 16.73
N THR A 100 -17.69 6.24 15.55
CA THR A 100 -18.54 5.66 14.50
C THR A 100 -18.80 4.17 14.75
N PRO A 101 -19.84 3.56 14.13
CA PRO A 101 -20.10 2.11 14.23
C PRO A 101 -18.96 1.22 13.76
N LEU A 102 -17.99 1.77 13.03
CA LEU A 102 -16.81 1.05 12.52
C LEU A 102 -15.87 0.59 13.66
N GLY A 103 -15.73 1.43 14.70
CA GLY A 103 -14.87 1.15 15.84
C GLY A 103 -13.37 1.14 15.51
N LYS A 104 -12.52 1.03 16.51
CA LYS A 104 -11.04 1.05 16.35
C LYS A 104 -10.53 -0.02 15.40
N ASP A 105 -10.97 -1.26 15.60
CA ASP A 105 -10.50 -2.40 14.78
C ASP A 105 -10.90 -2.25 13.32
N GLY A 106 -12.09 -1.71 13.06
CA GLY A 106 -12.56 -1.48 11.70
C GLY A 106 -11.75 -0.41 10.97
N ILE A 107 -11.35 0.65 11.69
CA ILE A 107 -10.48 1.71 11.15
C ILE A 107 -9.10 1.14 10.82
N LEU A 108 -8.48 0.41 11.76
CA LEU A 108 -7.17 -0.20 11.56
C LEU A 108 -7.18 -1.19 10.38
N LEU A 109 -8.20 -2.04 10.31
CA LEU A 109 -8.38 -2.96 9.18
C LEU A 109 -8.58 -2.23 7.85
N GLY A 110 -9.37 -1.16 7.83
CA GLY A 110 -9.58 -0.35 6.65
C GLY A 110 -8.29 0.31 6.15
N LYS A 111 -7.50 0.87 7.06
CA LYS A 111 -6.18 1.45 6.74
C LYS A 111 -5.20 0.39 6.23
N ALA A 112 -5.10 -0.74 6.93
CA ALA A 112 -4.25 -1.85 6.48
C ALA A 112 -4.64 -2.33 5.08
N LEU A 113 -5.94 -2.45 4.81
CA LEU A 113 -6.45 -2.86 3.50
C LEU A 113 -6.17 -1.81 2.41
N SER A 114 -6.32 -0.51 2.71
CA SER A 114 -6.01 0.56 1.75
C SER A 114 -4.54 0.55 1.33
N ILE A 115 -3.63 0.45 2.30
CA ILE A 115 -2.19 0.35 2.03
C ILE A 115 -1.85 -0.92 1.24
N ALA A 116 -2.43 -2.07 1.64
CA ALA A 116 -2.23 -3.33 0.91
C ALA A 116 -2.65 -3.20 -0.56
N MET A 117 -3.80 -2.62 -0.84
CA MET A 117 -4.29 -2.41 -2.21
C MET A 117 -3.36 -1.51 -3.03
N ILE A 118 -2.94 -0.39 -2.47
CA ILE A 118 -2.04 0.56 -3.14
C ILE A 118 -0.67 -0.10 -3.38
N THR A 119 -0.10 -0.73 -2.37
CA THR A 119 1.21 -1.37 -2.46
C THR A 119 1.21 -2.52 -3.48
N LEU A 120 0.15 -3.34 -3.52
CA LEU A 120 0.01 -4.38 -4.54
C LEU A 120 -0.06 -3.79 -5.94
N GLY A 121 -0.81 -2.71 -6.14
CA GLY A 121 -0.85 -1.99 -7.42
C GLY A 121 0.52 -1.45 -7.84
N GLN A 122 1.27 -0.85 -6.90
CA GLN A 122 2.62 -0.34 -7.13
C GLN A 122 3.61 -1.46 -7.49
N VAL A 123 3.63 -2.54 -6.70
CA VAL A 123 4.51 -3.69 -6.93
C VAL A 123 4.21 -4.35 -8.29
N ALA A 124 2.91 -4.47 -8.64
CA ALA A 124 2.52 -4.99 -9.94
C ALA A 124 3.00 -4.08 -11.09
N ALA A 125 2.76 -2.78 -11.00
CA ALA A 125 3.17 -1.82 -12.03
C ALA A 125 4.69 -1.76 -12.21
N LEU A 126 5.43 -1.66 -11.10
CA LEU A 126 6.90 -1.63 -11.12
C LEU A 126 7.49 -2.98 -11.51
N GLY A 127 6.87 -4.08 -11.12
CA GLY A 127 7.25 -5.43 -11.55
C GLY A 127 7.12 -5.61 -13.05
N VAL A 128 5.99 -5.18 -13.64
CA VAL A 128 5.79 -5.18 -15.10
C VAL A 128 6.84 -4.30 -15.79
N LEU A 129 7.08 -3.09 -15.27
CA LEU A 129 8.12 -2.21 -15.81
C LEU A 129 9.49 -2.87 -15.74
N GLY A 130 9.85 -3.47 -14.61
CA GLY A 130 11.12 -4.20 -14.44
C GLY A 130 11.28 -5.32 -15.47
N LEU A 131 10.23 -6.11 -15.69
CA LEU A 131 10.21 -7.17 -16.70
C LEU A 131 10.42 -6.61 -18.12
N LEU A 132 9.71 -5.55 -18.50
CA LEU A 132 9.86 -4.88 -19.78
C LEU A 132 11.27 -4.33 -20.00
N MET A 133 11.92 -3.89 -18.92
CA MET A 133 13.29 -3.39 -18.94
C MET A 133 14.36 -4.51 -18.88
N GLY A 134 13.96 -5.78 -18.84
CA GLY A 134 14.86 -6.93 -18.93
C GLY A 134 15.21 -7.57 -17.59
N TRP A 135 14.45 -7.30 -16.51
CA TRP A 135 14.52 -8.11 -15.30
C TRP A 135 13.97 -9.51 -15.57
N ARG A 136 14.68 -10.53 -15.15
CA ARG A 136 14.32 -11.93 -15.34
C ARG A 136 14.29 -12.63 -13.98
N PRO A 137 13.15 -12.62 -13.28
CA PRO A 137 13.04 -13.31 -12.00
C PRO A 137 13.23 -14.81 -12.14
N ALA A 138 13.80 -15.44 -11.11
CA ALA A 138 13.91 -16.89 -11.07
C ALA A 138 12.54 -17.55 -11.15
N VAL A 139 12.39 -18.57 -12.00
CA VAL A 139 11.11 -19.27 -12.24
C VAL A 139 10.89 -20.48 -11.32
N ALA A 140 11.76 -20.71 -10.34
CA ALA A 140 11.62 -21.84 -9.41
C ALA A 140 10.37 -21.64 -8.50
N PRO A 141 9.41 -22.61 -8.44
CA PRO A 141 8.20 -22.47 -7.63
C PRO A 141 8.48 -22.20 -6.15
N ALA A 142 9.53 -22.84 -5.61
CA ALA A 142 9.95 -22.60 -4.23
C ALA A 142 10.41 -21.15 -4.00
N ALA A 143 11.11 -20.53 -4.94
CA ALA A 143 11.53 -19.14 -4.86
C ALA A 143 10.31 -18.19 -4.82
N TRP A 144 9.30 -18.45 -5.64
CA TRP A 144 8.05 -17.67 -5.63
C TRP A 144 7.27 -17.80 -4.33
N LEU A 145 7.19 -19.01 -3.75
CA LEU A 145 6.55 -19.23 -2.44
C LEU A 145 7.27 -18.44 -1.35
N VAL A 146 8.59 -18.55 -1.28
CA VAL A 146 9.39 -17.82 -0.27
C VAL A 146 9.25 -16.31 -0.47
N THR A 147 9.36 -15.81 -1.69
CA THR A 147 9.23 -14.38 -2.00
C THR A 147 7.84 -13.87 -1.61
N THR A 148 6.78 -14.55 -1.99
CA THR A 148 5.40 -14.17 -1.64
C THR A 148 5.18 -14.18 -0.13
N ALA A 149 5.62 -15.23 0.56
CA ALA A 149 5.53 -15.31 2.01
C ALA A 149 6.29 -14.16 2.69
N THR A 150 7.52 -13.89 2.26
CA THR A 150 8.33 -12.79 2.79
C THR A 150 7.67 -11.43 2.53
N CYS A 151 7.12 -11.20 1.34
CA CYS A 151 6.40 -9.96 1.02
C CYS A 151 5.16 -9.79 1.90
N VAL A 152 4.36 -10.84 2.10
CA VAL A 152 3.15 -10.79 2.95
C VAL A 152 3.51 -10.52 4.41
N VAL A 153 4.47 -11.27 4.96
CA VAL A 153 4.91 -11.08 6.35
C VAL A 153 5.57 -9.71 6.54
N GLY A 154 6.44 -9.31 5.61
CA GLY A 154 7.10 -8.00 5.64
C GLY A 154 6.10 -6.85 5.58
N MET A 155 5.12 -6.92 4.67
CA MET A 155 4.06 -5.90 4.58
C MET A 155 3.22 -5.85 5.85
N ALA A 156 2.82 -7.00 6.40
CA ALA A 156 2.07 -7.05 7.65
C ALA A 156 2.86 -6.45 8.83
N ALA A 157 4.16 -6.75 8.92
CA ALA A 157 5.04 -6.18 9.95
C ALA A 157 5.20 -4.66 9.79
N PHE A 158 5.40 -4.15 8.58
CA PHE A 158 5.52 -2.71 8.33
C PHE A 158 4.22 -1.96 8.57
N ILE A 159 3.07 -2.54 8.21
CA ILE A 159 1.75 -1.98 8.54
C ILE A 159 1.56 -1.94 10.06
N ALA A 160 1.89 -3.00 10.78
CA ALA A 160 1.78 -3.04 12.23
C ALA A 160 2.66 -1.98 12.91
N LEU A 161 3.91 -1.81 12.46
CA LEU A 161 4.81 -0.77 12.94
C LEU A 161 4.33 0.65 12.60
N GLY A 162 3.75 0.84 11.42
CA GLY A 162 3.22 2.15 11.01
C GLY A 162 1.94 2.56 11.74
N LEU A 163 1.23 1.61 12.35
CA LEU A 163 0.03 1.84 13.16
C LEU A 163 0.35 1.99 14.66
N ALA A 164 1.52 1.56 15.14
CA ALA A 164 1.95 1.67 16.53
C ALA A 164 2.27 3.12 16.92
#